data_1dd707bd713a60c846056126c665d736
#
_entry.id   1dd707bd713a60c846056126c665d736
#
_cell.length_a   1.000
_cell.length_b   1.000
_cell.length_c   1.000
_cell.angle_alpha   90.00
_cell.angle_beta   90.00
_cell.angle_gamma   90.00
#
_symmetry.space_group_name_H-M   'P 1'
#
loop_
_entity.id
_entity.type
_entity.pdbx_description
1 polymer ?
#
loop_
_entity_poly.entity_id
_entity_poly.type
_entity_poly.pdbx_seq_one_letter_code
_entity_poly.pdbx_strand_id
1 'polypeptide(L)'
;MKNKKILSLILSLILILVPLPAFAANQNKIVGLDENVKSYIIGNEKTGDIYYEKNADESLPMASLSKLMTYLLTKEAIDEGKISLDQEVTASEEAAKFNSWEYSALGLEEGETYTVEELLEGLIVASGNDCAYQLALTVDDSETEFARNMTMKASELGLNSQIYYNASGVETEDGQENSSSARDLFKLTQHIIEKYPEILEYGSVREIVDPRRNINVESTVPLIGEIDGVDGLKTGTTDQAGACLISTTDMKKLDSKDDFRTIGVVMGADQKDTRNSVMSDLIYYVSRYYNLESVLDQNVAVDSIKTNTATQGYVDVFPSKNVNIIIEDGKKASVKYDLKDKIKAPLKAGEVLGEAYVTYEDEEYKVALVSKNDLKEASLFAKIIRSSEDAADFLLKVLIAR
;
A
#
# COMPACT_ATOMS: atom_id res chain seq x y z
N MET A 1 -34.07 38.45 40.53
CA MET A 1 -33.82 36.98 40.53
C MET A 1 -34.31 36.25 39.27
N LYS A 2 -35.06 36.88 38.35
CA LYS A 2 -35.56 36.22 37.10
C LYS A 2 -34.52 36.11 35.99
N ASN A 3 -33.54 37.00 35.91
CA ASN A 3 -32.58 37.04 34.81
C ASN A 3 -31.40 36.04 34.90
N LYS A 4 -31.12 35.46 36.07
CA LYS A 4 -30.06 34.43 36.24
C LYS A 4 -30.50 33.04 35.78
N LYS A 5 -31.80 32.74 35.76
CA LYS A 5 -32.32 31.44 35.31
C LYS A 5 -32.42 31.34 33.79
N ILE A 6 -32.61 32.46 33.12
CA ILE A 6 -32.66 32.51 31.62
C ILE A 6 -31.24 32.38 31.03
N LEU A 7 -30.24 32.92 31.67
CA LEU A 7 -28.82 32.81 31.25
C LEU A 7 -28.27 31.40 31.41
N SER A 8 -28.73 30.66 32.43
CA SER A 8 -28.35 29.26 32.67
C SER A 8 -29.01 28.31 31.65
N LEU A 9 -30.21 28.65 31.16
CA LEU A 9 -30.91 27.83 30.14
C LEU A 9 -30.34 28.04 28.75
N ILE A 10 -29.82 29.23 28.44
CA ILE A 10 -29.16 29.51 27.14
C ILE A 10 -27.78 28.89 27.10
N LEU A 11 -27.05 28.85 28.25
CA LEU A 11 -25.73 28.21 28.30
C LEU A 11 -25.79 26.67 28.20
N SER A 12 -26.88 26.05 28.69
CA SER A 12 -27.10 24.61 28.55
C SER A 12 -27.62 24.19 27.16
N LEU A 13 -28.19 25.13 26.37
CA LEU A 13 -28.63 24.83 25.00
C LEU A 13 -27.52 24.97 23.97
N ILE A 14 -26.45 25.72 24.29
CA ILE A 14 -25.27 25.89 23.39
C ILE A 14 -24.33 24.67 23.46
N LEU A 15 -24.41 23.84 24.50
CA LEU A 15 -23.57 22.64 24.65
C LEU A 15 -24.06 21.40 23.88
N ILE A 16 -25.21 21.49 23.17
CA ILE A 16 -25.82 20.36 22.45
C ILE A 16 -25.63 20.46 20.91
N LEU A 17 -25.01 21.52 20.42
CA LEU A 17 -24.76 21.72 18.98
C LEU A 17 -23.25 21.78 18.67
N VAL A 18 -22.47 20.84 19.21
CA VAL A 18 -21.24 20.43 18.55
C VAL A 18 -21.69 19.43 17.49
N PRO A 19 -21.61 19.72 16.20
CA PRO A 19 -21.74 18.68 15.19
C PRO A 19 -20.57 17.71 15.46
N LEU A 20 -20.86 16.53 16.01
CA LEU A 20 -20.00 15.39 15.83
C LEU A 20 -19.79 15.27 14.32
N PRO A 21 -18.55 15.24 13.82
CA PRO A 21 -18.35 14.90 12.44
C PRO A 21 -19.00 13.53 12.26
N ALA A 22 -20.11 13.52 11.54
CA ALA A 22 -20.68 12.30 11.02
C ALA A 22 -19.63 11.82 9.98
N PHE A 23 -18.74 10.94 10.40
CA PHE A 23 -18.06 10.02 9.50
C PHE A 23 -19.13 9.09 8.94
N ALA A 24 -19.99 9.63 8.10
CA ALA A 24 -20.71 8.84 7.13
C ALA A 24 -19.74 8.64 5.97
N ALA A 25 -18.80 7.70 6.13
CA ALA A 25 -18.25 7.04 4.98
C ALA A 25 -19.46 6.52 4.19
N ASN A 26 -19.74 7.14 3.07
CA ASN A 26 -20.64 6.63 2.07
C ASN A 26 -19.90 5.46 1.39
N GLN A 27 -19.69 4.37 2.16
CA GLN A 27 -19.20 3.13 1.61
C GLN A 27 -20.32 2.64 0.69
N ASN A 28 -20.11 2.74 -0.60
CA ASN A 28 -20.94 2.09 -1.59
C ASN A 28 -20.94 0.60 -1.24
N LYS A 29 -21.97 0.14 -0.52
CA LYS A 29 -22.04 -1.23 -0.02
C LYS A 29 -21.97 -2.19 -1.20
N ILE A 30 -20.91 -2.97 -1.30
CA ILE A 30 -20.82 -4.05 -2.28
C ILE A 30 -21.81 -5.11 -1.81
N VAL A 31 -22.88 -5.28 -2.58
CA VAL A 31 -23.95 -6.24 -2.25
C VAL A 31 -23.38 -7.65 -2.31
N GLY A 32 -23.42 -8.38 -1.20
CA GLY A 32 -23.02 -9.79 -1.12
C GLY A 32 -21.70 -10.10 -0.40
N LEU A 33 -20.87 -9.10 -0.07
CA LEU A 33 -19.60 -9.32 0.65
C LEU A 33 -19.76 -9.58 2.17
N ASP A 34 -20.92 -9.29 2.76
CA ASP A 34 -21.05 -9.11 4.21
C ASP A 34 -21.31 -10.38 5.02
N GLU A 35 -21.83 -11.47 4.43
CA GLU A 35 -22.45 -12.53 5.24
C GLU A 35 -21.53 -13.67 5.63
N ASN A 36 -20.49 -13.99 4.84
CA ASN A 36 -19.72 -15.22 5.00
C ASN A 36 -18.22 -15.02 5.21
N VAL A 37 -17.79 -13.79 5.52
CA VAL A 37 -16.39 -13.43 5.78
C VAL A 37 -16.31 -12.57 7.03
N LYS A 38 -15.39 -12.88 7.95
CA LYS A 38 -15.25 -12.14 9.21
C LYS A 38 -14.62 -10.77 9.02
N SER A 39 -13.53 -10.69 8.27
CA SER A 39 -12.78 -9.45 8.06
C SER A 39 -12.16 -9.39 6.67
N TYR A 40 -12.07 -8.18 6.11
CA TYR A 40 -11.30 -7.92 4.89
C TYR A 40 -10.83 -6.46 4.83
N ILE A 41 -9.81 -6.22 4.00
CA ILE A 41 -9.28 -4.91 3.67
C ILE A 41 -8.67 -4.95 2.27
N ILE A 42 -8.81 -3.87 1.51
CA ILE A 42 -8.06 -3.66 0.27
C ILE A 42 -7.61 -2.20 0.20
N GLY A 43 -6.37 -1.98 -0.20
CA GLY A 43 -5.78 -0.65 -0.27
C GLY A 43 -4.58 -0.60 -1.22
N ASN A 44 -4.02 0.60 -1.32
CA ASN A 44 -2.83 0.89 -2.12
C ASN A 44 -1.57 0.35 -1.44
N GLU A 45 -0.78 -0.41 -2.18
CA GLU A 45 0.48 -0.96 -1.68
C GLU A 45 1.48 0.14 -1.30
N LYS A 46 1.58 1.19 -2.10
CA LYS A 46 2.62 2.21 -1.94
C LYS A 46 2.25 3.31 -0.94
N THR A 47 1.00 3.81 -0.99
CA THR A 47 0.55 4.92 -0.13
C THR A 47 -0.05 4.44 1.18
N GLY A 48 -0.54 3.21 1.25
CA GLY A 48 -1.27 2.68 2.40
C GLY A 48 -2.73 3.13 2.47
N ASP A 49 -3.23 3.87 1.46
CA ASP A 49 -4.64 4.30 1.38
C ASP A 49 -5.57 3.10 1.30
N ILE A 50 -6.59 3.10 2.15
CA ILE A 50 -7.56 2.01 2.21
C ILE A 50 -8.78 2.37 1.38
N TYR A 51 -9.10 1.52 0.40
CA TYR A 51 -10.23 1.70 -0.50
C TYR A 51 -11.53 1.09 0.05
N TYR A 52 -11.41 -0.08 0.69
CA TYR A 52 -12.57 -0.74 1.28
C TYR A 52 -12.14 -1.67 2.41
N GLU A 53 -12.95 -1.73 3.50
CA GLU A 53 -12.64 -2.59 4.64
C GLU A 53 -13.88 -2.99 5.44
N LYS A 54 -13.77 -4.11 6.17
CA LYS A 54 -14.74 -4.61 7.14
C LYS A 54 -14.00 -5.24 8.31
N ASN A 55 -14.28 -4.82 9.54
CA ASN A 55 -13.71 -5.38 10.75
C ASN A 55 -12.18 -5.53 10.69
N ALA A 56 -11.49 -4.63 9.98
CA ALA A 56 -10.08 -4.78 9.62
C ALA A 56 -9.13 -4.82 10.84
N ASP A 57 -9.57 -4.34 12.00
CA ASP A 57 -8.80 -4.29 13.24
C ASP A 57 -9.12 -5.49 14.19
N GLU A 58 -10.06 -6.36 13.81
CA GLU A 58 -10.39 -7.55 14.60
C GLU A 58 -9.24 -8.58 14.52
N SER A 59 -8.72 -9.01 15.69
CA SER A 59 -7.71 -10.06 15.74
C SER A 59 -8.36 -11.43 15.56
N LEU A 60 -7.94 -12.13 14.52
CA LEU A 60 -8.46 -13.45 14.11
C LEU A 60 -7.31 -14.43 13.93
N PRO A 61 -7.54 -15.75 14.08
CA PRO A 61 -6.58 -16.75 13.63
C PRO A 61 -6.25 -16.54 12.15
N MET A 62 -4.95 -16.63 11.79
CA MET A 62 -4.49 -16.27 10.46
C MET A 62 -3.91 -17.45 9.65
N ALA A 63 -3.83 -18.62 10.25
CA ALA A 63 -3.29 -19.82 9.60
C ALA A 63 -1.91 -19.55 8.93
N SER A 64 -1.70 -20.11 7.73
CA SER A 64 -0.45 -19.97 6.96
C SER A 64 -0.14 -18.57 6.44
N LEU A 65 -0.98 -17.54 6.68
CA LEU A 65 -0.57 -16.16 6.44
C LEU A 65 0.61 -15.76 7.34
N SER A 66 0.80 -16.46 8.45
CA SER A 66 1.96 -16.38 9.36
C SER A 66 3.30 -16.48 8.66
N LYS A 67 3.37 -17.23 7.55
CA LYS A 67 4.60 -17.48 6.79
C LYS A 67 5.19 -16.21 6.15
N LEU A 68 4.40 -15.13 6.05
CA LEU A 68 4.94 -13.82 5.64
C LEU A 68 5.94 -13.26 6.67
N MET A 69 5.68 -13.47 7.97
CA MET A 69 6.65 -13.08 9.00
C MET A 69 7.88 -14.00 8.99
N THR A 70 7.68 -15.29 8.72
CA THR A 70 8.79 -16.24 8.52
C THR A 70 9.67 -15.84 7.36
N TYR A 71 9.06 -15.44 6.22
CA TYR A 71 9.77 -14.87 5.08
C TYR A 71 10.58 -13.64 5.50
N LEU A 72 9.94 -12.67 6.18
CA LEU A 72 10.57 -11.43 6.60
C LEU A 72 11.81 -11.69 7.48
N LEU A 73 11.68 -12.50 8.52
CA LEU A 73 12.82 -12.79 9.42
C LEU A 73 13.94 -13.55 8.71
N THR A 74 13.62 -14.45 7.80
CA THR A 74 14.62 -15.15 6.99
C THR A 74 15.38 -14.17 6.09
N LYS A 75 14.67 -13.24 5.45
CA LYS A 75 15.31 -12.19 4.61
C LYS A 75 16.17 -11.24 5.44
N GLU A 76 15.71 -10.88 6.64
CA GLU A 76 16.51 -10.05 7.55
C GLU A 76 17.79 -10.77 8.01
N ALA A 77 17.70 -12.08 8.31
CA ALA A 77 18.89 -12.88 8.64
C ALA A 77 19.91 -12.96 7.48
N ILE A 78 19.42 -12.95 6.23
CA ILE A 78 20.28 -12.86 5.05
C ILE A 78 20.94 -11.48 4.97
N ASP A 79 20.21 -10.40 5.15
CA ASP A 79 20.75 -9.02 5.14
C ASP A 79 21.80 -8.81 6.24
N GLU A 80 21.62 -9.44 7.41
CA GLU A 80 22.56 -9.42 8.52
C GLU A 80 23.79 -10.31 8.29
N GLY A 81 23.81 -11.10 7.23
CA GLY A 81 24.89 -12.04 6.90
C GLY A 81 24.98 -13.26 7.82
N LYS A 82 23.90 -13.58 8.53
CA LYS A 82 23.80 -14.79 9.34
C LYS A 82 23.69 -16.05 8.49
N ILE A 83 22.92 -15.95 7.40
CA ILE A 83 22.70 -16.99 6.41
C ILE A 83 22.80 -16.38 5.00
N SER A 84 22.83 -17.22 3.95
CA SER A 84 22.76 -16.75 2.55
C SER A 84 21.75 -17.53 1.73
N LEU A 85 21.28 -16.98 0.61
CA LEU A 85 20.28 -17.63 -0.26
C LEU A 85 20.79 -18.99 -0.80
N ASP A 86 22.06 -19.05 -1.13
CA ASP A 86 22.74 -20.26 -1.66
C ASP A 86 23.23 -21.22 -0.57
N GLN A 87 23.01 -20.88 0.71
CA GLN A 87 23.36 -21.74 1.82
C GLN A 87 22.57 -23.06 1.74
N GLU A 88 23.30 -24.17 1.73
CA GLU A 88 22.72 -25.50 1.80
C GLU A 88 22.32 -25.83 3.24
N VAL A 89 21.09 -26.34 3.39
CA VAL A 89 20.48 -26.73 4.65
C VAL A 89 20.00 -28.18 4.51
N THR A 90 20.36 -29.03 5.46
CA THR A 90 19.89 -30.40 5.52
C THR A 90 18.53 -30.44 6.23
N ALA A 91 17.51 -31.01 5.58
CA ALA A 91 16.18 -31.14 6.15
C ALA A 91 16.23 -32.04 7.41
N SER A 92 15.67 -31.49 8.50
CA SER A 92 15.58 -32.20 9.78
C SER A 92 14.44 -33.24 9.78
N GLU A 93 14.52 -34.22 10.68
CA GLU A 93 13.43 -35.18 10.91
C GLU A 93 12.12 -34.43 11.23
N GLU A 94 12.20 -33.40 12.06
CA GLU A 94 11.03 -32.63 12.48
C GLU A 94 10.38 -31.89 11.31
N ALA A 95 11.16 -31.26 10.41
CA ALA A 95 10.63 -30.62 9.22
C ALA A 95 9.98 -31.62 8.27
N ALA A 96 10.62 -32.80 8.08
CA ALA A 96 10.10 -33.87 7.22
C ALA A 96 8.77 -34.47 7.71
N LYS A 97 8.42 -34.35 9.01
CA LYS A 97 7.13 -34.76 9.54
C LYS A 97 5.94 -34.00 8.97
N PHE A 98 6.16 -32.78 8.49
CA PHE A 98 5.12 -31.99 7.77
C PHE A 98 4.89 -32.48 6.33
N ASN A 99 5.73 -33.36 5.77
CA ASN A 99 5.51 -33.99 4.48
C ASN A 99 4.45 -35.09 4.60
N SER A 100 3.21 -34.72 4.85
CA SER A 100 2.07 -35.62 4.99
C SER A 100 0.83 -35.00 4.34
N TRP A 101 -0.20 -35.81 4.07
CA TRP A 101 -1.45 -35.39 3.45
C TRP A 101 -2.25 -34.36 4.29
N GLU A 102 -1.93 -34.24 5.58
CA GLU A 102 -2.61 -33.32 6.53
C GLU A 102 -2.13 -31.86 6.36
N TYR A 103 -0.92 -31.68 5.80
CA TYR A 103 -0.26 -30.37 5.75
C TYR A 103 0.06 -29.94 4.31
N SER A 104 0.06 -28.62 4.09
CA SER A 104 0.72 -28.07 2.91
C SER A 104 2.22 -28.20 3.07
N ALA A 105 2.92 -28.81 2.13
CA ALA A 105 4.35 -29.06 2.17
C ALA A 105 4.98 -28.92 0.78
N LEU A 106 6.26 -28.56 0.70
CA LEU A 106 7.06 -28.71 -0.50
C LEU A 106 7.39 -30.17 -0.75
N GLY A 107 7.54 -30.95 0.32
CA GLY A 107 7.90 -32.37 0.27
C GLY A 107 9.33 -32.61 0.72
N LEU A 108 9.81 -31.92 1.77
CA LEU A 108 11.14 -32.15 2.33
C LEU A 108 11.27 -33.58 2.86
N GLU A 109 12.37 -34.27 2.48
CA GLU A 109 12.72 -35.57 3.02
C GLU A 109 13.92 -35.44 3.98
N GLU A 110 13.86 -36.16 5.11
CA GLU A 110 14.92 -36.14 6.12
C GLU A 110 16.29 -36.46 5.50
N GLY A 111 17.28 -35.63 5.80
CA GLY A 111 18.66 -35.79 5.32
C GLY A 111 18.91 -35.28 3.90
N GLU A 112 17.90 -34.88 3.14
CA GLU A 112 18.08 -34.21 1.87
C GLU A 112 18.54 -32.75 2.08
N THR A 113 19.22 -32.20 1.09
CA THR A 113 19.78 -30.86 1.15
C THR A 113 19.01 -29.92 0.22
N TYR A 114 18.63 -28.77 0.73
CA TYR A 114 17.93 -27.68 0.03
C TYR A 114 18.68 -26.37 0.26
N THR A 115 18.63 -25.46 -0.71
CA THR A 115 19.10 -24.10 -0.47
C THR A 115 18.07 -23.29 0.32
N VAL A 116 18.51 -22.21 0.99
CA VAL A 116 17.59 -21.27 1.64
C VAL A 116 16.60 -20.69 0.61
N GLU A 117 17.05 -20.46 -0.63
CA GLU A 117 16.21 -19.97 -1.73
C GLU A 117 15.11 -20.97 -2.09
N GLU A 118 15.43 -22.27 -2.23
CA GLU A 118 14.43 -23.33 -2.48
C GLU A 118 13.41 -23.43 -1.32
N LEU A 119 13.86 -23.23 -0.07
CA LEU A 119 12.96 -23.23 1.09
C LEU A 119 12.04 -21.99 1.10
N LEU A 120 12.53 -20.79 0.71
CA LEU A 120 11.71 -19.58 0.58
C LEU A 120 10.68 -19.71 -0.55
N GLU A 121 11.06 -20.29 -1.69
CA GLU A 121 10.13 -20.59 -2.77
C GLU A 121 9.04 -21.55 -2.31
N GLY A 122 9.40 -22.67 -1.66
CA GLY A 122 8.45 -23.62 -1.08
C GLY A 122 7.54 -23.02 -0.02
N LEU A 123 8.06 -22.08 0.80
CA LEU A 123 7.31 -21.36 1.82
C LEU A 123 6.15 -20.56 1.22
N ILE A 124 6.40 -19.85 0.12
CA ILE A 124 5.42 -18.94 -0.52
C ILE A 124 4.51 -19.73 -1.46
N VAL A 125 5.06 -20.48 -2.41
CA VAL A 125 4.31 -21.17 -3.49
C VAL A 125 3.49 -22.33 -2.95
N ALA A 126 4.17 -23.31 -2.33
CA ALA A 126 3.55 -24.51 -1.78
C ALA A 126 2.86 -24.27 -0.43
N SER A 127 3.07 -23.10 0.17
CA SER A 127 2.68 -22.86 1.57
C SER A 127 3.31 -23.88 2.55
N GLY A 128 4.56 -24.33 2.23
CA GLY A 128 5.22 -25.44 2.91
C GLY A 128 5.38 -25.21 4.42
N ASN A 129 4.78 -26.09 5.22
CA ASN A 129 4.99 -26.12 6.68
C ASN A 129 6.37 -26.65 7.01
N ASP A 130 6.83 -27.65 6.24
CA ASP A 130 8.17 -28.19 6.26
C ASP A 130 9.23 -27.09 6.00
N CYS A 131 9.02 -26.27 4.97
CA CYS A 131 9.89 -25.15 4.69
C CYS A 131 9.91 -24.12 5.83
N ALA A 132 8.72 -23.78 6.38
CA ALA A 132 8.62 -22.82 7.48
C ALA A 132 9.40 -23.29 8.72
N TYR A 133 9.21 -24.54 9.10
CA TYR A 133 9.90 -25.14 10.24
C TYR A 133 11.42 -25.17 10.01
N GLN A 134 11.85 -25.64 8.83
CA GLN A 134 13.28 -25.71 8.51
C GLN A 134 13.95 -24.35 8.47
N LEU A 135 13.29 -23.31 7.89
CA LEU A 135 13.79 -21.94 7.91
C LEU A 135 13.90 -21.40 9.34
N ALA A 136 12.93 -21.69 10.21
CA ALA A 136 13.00 -21.30 11.61
C ALA A 136 14.24 -21.87 12.31
N LEU A 137 14.54 -23.17 12.09
CA LEU A 137 15.75 -23.81 12.63
C LEU A 137 17.05 -23.32 11.98
N THR A 138 16.97 -22.76 10.78
CA THR A 138 18.16 -22.22 10.06
C THR A 138 18.52 -20.83 10.56
N VAL A 139 17.53 -20.06 11.00
CA VAL A 139 17.69 -18.67 11.48
C VAL A 139 17.97 -18.61 12.98
N ASP A 140 17.27 -19.44 13.75
CA ASP A 140 17.32 -19.47 15.22
C ASP A 140 17.58 -20.89 15.76
N ASP A 141 17.90 -20.98 17.08
CA ASP A 141 18.22 -22.24 17.73
C ASP A 141 17.02 -23.21 17.86
N SER A 142 15.79 -22.68 17.75
CA SER A 142 14.54 -23.44 17.83
C SER A 142 13.37 -22.72 17.23
N GLU A 143 12.32 -23.44 16.80
CA GLU A 143 11.06 -22.84 16.33
C GLU A 143 10.40 -21.96 17.41
N THR A 144 10.51 -22.34 18.69
CA THR A 144 9.97 -21.52 19.81
C THR A 144 10.67 -20.16 19.92
N GLU A 145 11.99 -20.14 19.79
CA GLU A 145 12.75 -18.87 19.76
C GLU A 145 12.39 -18.05 18.55
N PHE A 146 12.30 -18.67 17.38
CA PHE A 146 11.89 -18.01 16.14
C PHE A 146 10.48 -17.40 16.26
N ALA A 147 9.49 -18.12 16.81
CA ALA A 147 8.13 -17.62 17.02
C ALA A 147 8.10 -16.43 18.01
N ARG A 148 8.95 -16.45 19.03
CA ARG A 148 9.16 -15.32 19.93
C ARG A 148 9.71 -14.10 19.16
N ASN A 149 10.70 -14.31 18.30
CA ASN A 149 11.28 -13.27 17.47
C ASN A 149 10.27 -12.72 16.45
N MET A 150 9.39 -13.57 15.87
CA MET A 150 8.26 -13.12 15.03
C MET A 150 7.34 -12.15 15.79
N THR A 151 6.96 -12.47 17.04
CA THR A 151 6.11 -11.61 17.87
C THR A 151 6.82 -10.31 18.24
N MET A 152 8.11 -10.37 18.54
CA MET A 152 8.92 -9.17 18.80
C MET A 152 9.01 -8.27 17.58
N LYS A 153 9.28 -8.85 16.39
CA LYS A 153 9.32 -8.11 15.12
C LYS A 153 7.97 -7.44 14.81
N ALA A 154 6.86 -8.14 15.02
CA ALA A 154 5.53 -7.56 14.87
C ALA A 154 5.36 -6.32 15.77
N SER A 155 5.78 -6.40 17.03
CA SER A 155 5.75 -5.25 17.96
C SER A 155 6.65 -4.09 17.50
N GLU A 156 7.85 -4.38 17.00
CA GLU A 156 8.77 -3.37 16.44
C GLU A 156 8.16 -2.62 15.25
N LEU A 157 7.41 -3.32 14.41
CA LEU A 157 6.71 -2.76 13.25
C LEU A 157 5.37 -2.12 13.61
N GLY A 158 4.96 -2.14 14.90
CA GLY A 158 3.67 -1.61 15.36
C GLY A 158 2.47 -2.46 14.97
N LEU A 159 2.67 -3.76 14.64
CA LEU A 159 1.65 -4.73 14.27
C LEU A 159 1.10 -5.42 15.53
N ASN A 160 0.42 -4.65 16.37
CA ASN A 160 0.12 -5.05 17.75
C ASN A 160 -0.94 -6.16 17.89
N SER A 161 -1.65 -6.52 16.83
CA SER A 161 -2.60 -7.63 16.82
C SER A 161 -1.94 -8.98 16.52
N GLN A 162 -0.66 -8.99 16.14
CA GLN A 162 0.04 -10.21 15.72
C GLN A 162 0.67 -10.93 16.90
N ILE A 163 0.33 -12.21 17.04
CA ILE A 163 0.91 -13.13 18.03
C ILE A 163 1.28 -14.41 17.29
N TYR A 164 2.48 -14.92 17.56
CA TYR A 164 3.02 -16.10 16.90
C TYR A 164 3.42 -17.18 17.93
N TYR A 165 3.01 -18.41 17.68
CA TYR A 165 3.35 -19.61 18.46
C TYR A 165 4.28 -20.55 17.69
N ASN A 166 4.29 -20.46 16.36
CA ASN A 166 5.14 -21.23 15.46
C ASN A 166 5.39 -20.49 14.14
N ALA A 167 6.30 -21.00 13.31
CA ALA A 167 6.70 -20.40 12.04
C ALA A 167 5.68 -20.60 10.92
N SER A 168 4.80 -21.58 11.01
CA SER A 168 3.96 -22.04 9.90
C SER A 168 2.50 -21.57 9.99
N GLY A 169 1.99 -21.31 11.20
CA GLY A 169 0.58 -20.98 11.45
C GLY A 169 -0.33 -22.19 11.59
N VAL A 170 0.23 -23.39 11.82
CA VAL A 170 -0.55 -24.56 12.21
C VAL A 170 -1.00 -24.44 13.67
N GLU A 171 -2.09 -25.12 14.01
CA GLU A 171 -2.54 -25.22 15.40
C GLU A 171 -1.50 -25.99 16.25
N THR A 172 -1.18 -25.46 17.42
CA THR A 172 -0.30 -26.16 18.37
C THR A 172 -1.03 -27.32 19.05
N GLU A 173 -0.28 -28.23 19.70
CA GLU A 173 -0.86 -29.34 20.48
C GLU A 173 -1.82 -28.85 21.58
N ASP A 174 -1.61 -27.63 22.11
CA ASP A 174 -2.46 -26.99 23.11
C ASP A 174 -3.65 -26.20 22.51
N GLY A 175 -3.86 -26.27 21.19
CA GLY A 175 -4.97 -25.64 20.49
C GLY A 175 -4.79 -24.13 20.26
N GLN A 176 -3.56 -23.61 20.32
CA GLN A 176 -3.28 -22.20 20.03
C GLN A 176 -2.97 -22.00 18.55
N GLU A 177 -3.46 -20.91 17.98
CA GLU A 177 -3.15 -20.49 16.62
C GLU A 177 -2.53 -19.09 16.57
N ASN A 178 -1.64 -18.87 15.62
CA ASN A 178 -1.15 -17.54 15.30
C ASN A 178 -2.30 -16.63 14.91
N SER A 179 -2.29 -15.39 15.38
CA SER A 179 -3.38 -14.44 15.14
C SER A 179 -2.90 -13.08 14.65
N SER A 180 -3.75 -12.41 13.91
CA SER A 180 -3.54 -11.03 13.40
C SER A 180 -4.87 -10.38 13.03
N SER A 181 -4.85 -9.06 12.85
CA SER A 181 -5.91 -8.35 12.15
C SER A 181 -5.60 -8.25 10.64
N ALA A 182 -6.64 -8.04 9.82
CA ALA A 182 -6.46 -7.83 8.38
C ALA A 182 -5.61 -6.57 8.11
N ARG A 183 -5.76 -5.52 8.93
CA ARG A 183 -4.96 -4.29 8.82
C ARG A 183 -3.48 -4.53 9.11
N ASP A 184 -3.14 -5.30 10.12
CA ASP A 184 -1.74 -5.58 10.44
C ASP A 184 -1.11 -6.52 9.41
N LEU A 185 -1.88 -7.45 8.83
CA LEU A 185 -1.43 -8.25 7.68
C LEU A 185 -1.21 -7.41 6.43
N PHE A 186 -2.08 -6.43 6.16
CA PHE A 186 -1.89 -5.47 5.08
C PHE A 186 -0.57 -4.70 5.26
N LYS A 187 -0.33 -4.13 6.45
CA LYS A 187 0.90 -3.40 6.76
C LYS A 187 2.15 -4.27 6.70
N LEU A 188 2.07 -5.52 7.19
CA LEU A 188 3.16 -6.47 7.08
C LEU A 188 3.51 -6.75 5.62
N THR A 189 2.49 -7.00 4.79
CA THR A 189 2.66 -7.24 3.36
C THR A 189 3.25 -6.03 2.65
N GLN A 190 2.77 -4.82 2.96
CA GLN A 190 3.31 -3.57 2.46
C GLN A 190 4.79 -3.41 2.81
N HIS A 191 5.16 -3.62 4.07
CA HIS A 191 6.54 -3.54 4.54
C HIS A 191 7.45 -4.55 3.82
N ILE A 192 6.97 -5.79 3.62
CA ILE A 192 7.73 -6.83 2.91
C ILE A 192 7.95 -6.43 1.45
N ILE A 193 6.91 -5.99 0.74
CA ILE A 193 7.04 -5.60 -0.68
C ILE A 193 7.97 -4.39 -0.83
N GLU A 194 7.88 -3.41 0.06
CA GLU A 194 8.77 -2.24 0.05
C GLU A 194 10.25 -2.63 0.24
N LYS A 195 10.53 -3.54 1.19
CA LYS A 195 11.90 -3.91 1.55
C LYS A 195 12.46 -5.06 0.69
N TYR A 196 11.60 -6.00 0.31
CA TYR A 196 11.93 -7.25 -0.40
C TYR A 196 10.95 -7.49 -1.56
N PRO A 197 10.95 -6.64 -2.61
CA PRO A 197 9.99 -6.72 -3.71
C PRO A 197 10.05 -8.05 -4.48
N GLU A 198 11.13 -8.80 -4.39
CA GLU A 198 11.29 -10.13 -4.98
C GLU A 198 10.29 -11.16 -4.43
N ILE A 199 9.59 -10.90 -3.32
CA ILE A 199 8.51 -11.77 -2.85
C ILE A 199 7.41 -11.91 -3.90
N LEU A 200 7.21 -10.90 -4.76
CA LEU A 200 6.25 -10.95 -5.86
C LEU A 200 6.67 -11.92 -6.96
N GLU A 201 7.98 -12.15 -7.12
CA GLU A 201 8.49 -13.17 -8.06
C GLU A 201 8.09 -14.56 -7.57
N TYR A 202 8.34 -14.89 -6.29
CA TYR A 202 7.85 -16.15 -5.69
C TYR A 202 6.32 -16.25 -5.72
N GLY A 203 5.62 -15.16 -5.38
CA GLY A 203 4.15 -15.10 -5.38
C GLY A 203 3.53 -15.43 -6.72
N SER A 204 4.19 -15.08 -7.83
CA SER A 204 3.70 -15.30 -9.20
C SER A 204 3.98 -16.69 -9.77
N VAL A 205 4.78 -17.52 -9.07
CA VAL A 205 5.07 -18.90 -9.49
C VAL A 205 3.81 -19.74 -9.38
N ARG A 206 3.47 -20.48 -10.44
CA ARG A 206 2.27 -21.33 -10.48
C ARG A 206 2.51 -22.74 -9.99
N GLU A 207 3.72 -23.26 -10.21
CA GLU A 207 4.10 -24.63 -9.83
C GLU A 207 5.60 -24.71 -9.57
N ILE A 208 6.01 -25.55 -8.63
CA ILE A 208 7.40 -25.94 -8.41
C ILE A 208 7.56 -27.37 -8.92
N VAL A 209 8.51 -27.58 -9.85
CA VAL A 209 8.80 -28.90 -10.41
C VAL A 209 10.28 -29.21 -10.26
N ASP A 210 10.61 -30.18 -9.37
CA ASP A 210 11.94 -30.80 -9.30
C ASP A 210 11.85 -32.32 -9.48
N PRO A 211 12.04 -32.83 -10.70
CA PRO A 211 11.99 -34.26 -10.97
C PRO A 211 13.05 -35.09 -10.21
N ARG A 212 14.14 -34.48 -9.79
CA ARG A 212 15.21 -35.17 -9.05
C ARG A 212 14.76 -35.59 -7.65
N ARG A 213 13.91 -34.74 -7.03
CA ARG A 213 13.32 -34.95 -5.69
C ARG A 213 11.85 -35.39 -5.76
N ASN A 214 11.35 -35.70 -6.96
CA ASN A 214 9.95 -36.04 -7.19
C ASN A 214 8.96 -34.97 -6.65
N ILE A 215 9.38 -33.69 -6.70
CA ILE A 215 8.55 -32.56 -6.30
C ILE A 215 7.75 -32.07 -7.51
N ASN A 216 6.42 -31.95 -7.35
CA ASN A 216 5.52 -31.31 -8.28
C ASN A 216 4.35 -30.72 -7.46
N VAL A 217 4.45 -29.42 -7.14
CA VAL A 217 3.51 -28.74 -6.24
C VAL A 217 2.99 -27.48 -6.90
N GLU A 218 1.67 -27.35 -6.97
CA GLU A 218 0.99 -26.16 -7.48
C GLU A 218 0.92 -25.04 -6.43
N SER A 219 0.87 -23.79 -6.90
CA SER A 219 0.63 -22.64 -6.03
C SER A 219 -0.72 -22.74 -5.34
N THR A 220 -0.74 -22.33 -4.06
CA THR A 220 -1.97 -22.29 -3.28
C THR A 220 -2.85 -21.09 -3.56
N VAL A 221 -2.36 -20.09 -4.34
CA VAL A 221 -3.08 -18.85 -4.66
C VAL A 221 -3.97 -19.03 -5.89
N PRO A 222 -5.31 -19.07 -5.74
CA PRO A 222 -6.21 -19.51 -6.80
C PRO A 222 -6.40 -18.48 -7.91
N LEU A 223 -6.23 -17.19 -7.62
CA LEU A 223 -6.56 -16.10 -8.55
C LEU A 223 -5.44 -15.80 -9.56
N ILE A 224 -4.27 -16.43 -9.42
CA ILE A 224 -3.15 -16.28 -10.37
C ILE A 224 -3.56 -16.87 -11.72
N GLY A 225 -3.62 -16.00 -12.75
CA GLY A 225 -4.01 -16.36 -14.10
C GLY A 225 -5.52 -16.48 -14.31
N GLU A 226 -6.34 -16.27 -13.29
CA GLU A 226 -7.79 -16.07 -13.40
C GLU A 226 -8.14 -14.58 -13.50
N ILE A 227 -7.41 -13.72 -12.78
CA ILE A 227 -7.55 -12.26 -12.83
C ILE A 227 -6.23 -11.68 -13.32
N ASP A 228 -6.28 -10.91 -14.40
CA ASP A 228 -5.11 -10.24 -14.92
C ASP A 228 -4.51 -9.29 -13.87
N GLY A 229 -3.19 -9.36 -13.70
CA GLY A 229 -2.47 -8.54 -12.74
C GLY A 229 -2.32 -9.14 -11.34
N VAL A 230 -3.08 -10.18 -10.97
CA VAL A 230 -2.85 -10.91 -9.72
C VAL A 230 -1.53 -11.68 -9.82
N ASP A 231 -0.60 -11.37 -8.91
CA ASP A 231 0.74 -11.95 -8.86
C ASP A 231 1.13 -12.48 -7.47
N GLY A 232 0.13 -12.80 -6.67
CA GLY A 232 0.35 -13.43 -5.37
C GLY A 232 -0.83 -13.19 -4.43
N LEU A 233 -0.70 -13.44 -3.10
CA LEU A 233 0.60 -13.69 -2.46
C LEU A 233 0.54 -14.96 -1.59
N LYS A 234 -0.49 -15.08 -0.70
CA LYS A 234 -0.51 -16.15 0.31
C LYS A 234 -1.92 -16.54 0.72
N THR A 235 -2.16 -17.85 0.82
CA THR A 235 -3.38 -18.42 1.41
C THR A 235 -3.11 -19.00 2.80
N GLY A 236 -4.19 -19.15 3.58
CA GLY A 236 -4.19 -19.86 4.87
C GLY A 236 -5.54 -20.54 5.09
N THR A 237 -5.53 -21.69 5.75
CA THR A 237 -6.76 -22.38 6.14
C THR A 237 -6.48 -23.27 7.35
N THR A 238 -7.25 -23.11 8.41
CA THR A 238 -7.42 -24.03 9.53
C THR A 238 -8.90 -24.05 9.91
N ASP A 239 -9.29 -24.93 10.80
CA ASP A 239 -10.68 -25.01 11.26
C ASP A 239 -11.10 -23.75 12.03
N GLN A 240 -10.19 -23.13 12.79
CA GLN A 240 -10.46 -21.90 13.55
C GLN A 240 -10.38 -20.64 12.69
N ALA A 241 -9.36 -20.57 11.81
CA ALA A 241 -9.14 -19.42 10.94
C ALA A 241 -10.19 -19.30 9.83
N GLY A 242 -10.79 -20.42 9.39
CA GLY A 242 -11.51 -20.46 8.13
C GLY A 242 -10.57 -20.30 6.94
N ALA A 243 -11.08 -19.91 5.79
CA ALA A 243 -10.27 -19.65 4.61
C ALA A 243 -9.80 -18.19 4.59
N CYS A 244 -8.47 -17.97 4.46
CA CYS A 244 -7.81 -16.69 4.42
C CYS A 244 -7.01 -16.50 3.13
N LEU A 245 -6.84 -15.24 2.68
CA LEU A 245 -6.07 -14.90 1.48
C LEU A 245 -5.48 -13.50 1.61
N ILE A 246 -4.22 -13.37 1.28
CA ILE A 246 -3.61 -12.09 0.89
C ILE A 246 -3.38 -12.14 -0.60
N SER A 247 -3.90 -11.15 -1.32
CA SER A 247 -3.69 -10.98 -2.76
C SER A 247 -2.96 -9.69 -3.06
N THR A 248 -2.03 -9.74 -3.99
CA THR A 248 -1.39 -8.57 -4.60
C THR A 248 -1.79 -8.47 -6.05
N THR A 249 -2.13 -7.26 -6.51
CA THR A 249 -2.60 -7.04 -7.86
C THR A 249 -1.94 -5.82 -8.49
N ASP A 250 -1.25 -6.02 -9.61
CA ASP A 250 -0.80 -4.94 -10.48
C ASP A 250 -2.00 -4.44 -11.31
N MET A 251 -2.61 -3.35 -10.86
CA MET A 251 -3.84 -2.79 -11.46
C MET A 251 -3.63 -2.35 -12.90
N LYS A 252 -2.39 -2.00 -13.29
CA LYS A 252 -2.05 -1.66 -14.66
C LYS A 252 -2.26 -2.81 -15.66
N LYS A 253 -2.13 -4.05 -15.20
CA LYS A 253 -2.40 -5.23 -16.04
C LYS A 253 -3.89 -5.51 -16.15
N LEU A 254 -4.68 -5.07 -15.17
CA LEU A 254 -6.13 -5.17 -15.18
C LEU A 254 -6.78 -4.03 -15.99
N ASP A 255 -6.35 -2.78 -15.77
CA ASP A 255 -6.68 -1.61 -16.59
C ASP A 255 -5.41 -0.77 -16.83
N SER A 256 -5.01 -0.58 -18.07
CA SER A 256 -3.75 0.09 -18.47
C SER A 256 -3.62 1.55 -17.99
N LYS A 257 -4.71 2.16 -17.50
CA LYS A 257 -4.71 3.52 -16.97
C LYS A 257 -4.22 3.57 -15.52
N ASP A 258 -4.32 2.47 -14.79
CA ASP A 258 -4.15 2.40 -13.36
C ASP A 258 -2.76 1.89 -12.99
N ASP A 259 -1.74 2.75 -13.10
CA ASP A 259 -0.35 2.41 -12.76
C ASP A 259 -0.12 2.45 -11.24
N PHE A 260 -0.78 1.54 -10.53
CA PHE A 260 -0.61 1.30 -9.09
C PHE A 260 -0.86 -0.17 -8.75
N ARG A 261 -0.49 -0.56 -7.53
CA ARG A 261 -0.67 -1.92 -7.00
C ARG A 261 -1.60 -1.90 -5.79
N THR A 262 -2.39 -2.95 -5.64
CA THR A 262 -3.21 -3.17 -4.45
C THR A 262 -2.71 -4.36 -3.65
N ILE A 263 -2.94 -4.28 -2.33
CA ILE A 263 -2.90 -5.41 -1.39
C ILE A 263 -4.32 -5.61 -0.88
N GLY A 264 -4.85 -6.82 -1.05
CA GLY A 264 -6.11 -7.24 -0.46
C GLY A 264 -5.88 -8.32 0.59
N VAL A 265 -6.61 -8.27 1.71
CA VAL A 265 -6.62 -9.30 2.75
C VAL A 265 -8.05 -9.72 3.03
N VAL A 266 -8.31 -11.02 3.02
CA VAL A 266 -9.60 -11.64 3.41
C VAL A 266 -9.31 -12.66 4.51
N MET A 267 -10.05 -12.57 5.62
CA MET A 267 -9.90 -13.47 6.77
C MET A 267 -11.24 -14.05 7.21
N GLY A 268 -11.21 -15.30 7.63
CA GLY A 268 -12.36 -15.96 8.24
C GLY A 268 -13.52 -16.21 7.29
N ALA A 269 -13.24 -16.53 6.02
CA ALA A 269 -14.27 -17.01 5.11
C ALA A 269 -14.69 -18.44 5.48
N ASP A 270 -15.98 -18.73 5.35
CA ASP A 270 -16.55 -20.04 5.64
C ASP A 270 -16.05 -21.15 4.68
N GLN A 271 -15.74 -20.76 3.44
CA GLN A 271 -15.25 -21.65 2.39
C GLN A 271 -14.19 -20.96 1.51
N LYS A 272 -13.37 -21.78 0.83
CA LYS A 272 -12.35 -21.29 -0.11
C LYS A 272 -12.96 -20.52 -1.29
N ASP A 273 -14.10 -20.98 -1.81
CA ASP A 273 -14.78 -20.31 -2.92
C ASP A 273 -15.34 -18.93 -2.50
N THR A 274 -15.90 -18.83 -1.28
CA THR A 274 -16.33 -17.55 -0.70
C THR A 274 -15.16 -16.58 -0.58
N ARG A 275 -14.02 -17.03 -0.05
CA ARG A 275 -12.79 -16.25 0.05
C ARG A 275 -12.34 -15.72 -1.32
N ASN A 276 -12.31 -16.59 -2.34
CA ASN A 276 -11.88 -16.24 -3.69
C ASN A 276 -12.84 -15.22 -4.31
N SER A 277 -14.15 -15.45 -4.21
CA SER A 277 -15.18 -14.54 -4.73
C SER A 277 -15.09 -13.15 -4.08
N VAL A 278 -14.96 -13.09 -2.75
CA VAL A 278 -14.85 -11.82 -2.04
C VAL A 278 -13.60 -11.06 -2.45
N MET A 279 -12.44 -11.75 -2.59
CA MET A 279 -11.22 -11.10 -3.08
C MET A 279 -11.37 -10.59 -4.51
N SER A 280 -11.97 -11.37 -5.39
CA SER A 280 -12.25 -10.94 -6.78
C SER A 280 -13.13 -9.69 -6.81
N ASP A 281 -14.20 -9.67 -6.01
CA ASP A 281 -15.11 -8.53 -5.93
C ASP A 281 -14.42 -7.28 -5.39
N LEU A 282 -13.50 -7.41 -4.42
CA LEU A 282 -12.69 -6.31 -3.90
C LEU A 282 -11.75 -5.76 -4.97
N ILE A 283 -11.06 -6.62 -5.73
CA ILE A 283 -10.16 -6.20 -6.82
C ILE A 283 -10.94 -5.45 -7.90
N TYR A 284 -12.06 -6.02 -8.36
CA TYR A 284 -12.91 -5.37 -9.37
C TYR A 284 -13.60 -4.11 -8.86
N TYR A 285 -13.91 -4.02 -7.56
CA TYR A 285 -14.40 -2.80 -6.95
C TYR A 285 -13.38 -1.67 -7.08
N VAL A 286 -12.11 -1.92 -6.74
CA VAL A 286 -11.06 -0.92 -6.88
C VAL A 286 -10.90 -0.52 -8.35
N SER A 287 -10.77 -1.48 -9.28
CA SER A 287 -10.66 -1.20 -10.72
C SER A 287 -11.82 -0.38 -11.28
N ARG A 288 -13.02 -0.53 -10.72
CA ARG A 288 -14.20 0.17 -11.20
C ARG A 288 -14.36 1.58 -10.66
N TYR A 289 -13.98 1.79 -9.39
CA TYR A 289 -14.31 3.02 -8.68
C TYR A 289 -13.09 3.90 -8.35
N TYR A 290 -11.88 3.46 -8.60
CA TYR A 290 -10.66 4.21 -8.32
C TYR A 290 -9.79 4.32 -9.57
N ASN A 291 -9.40 5.54 -9.92
CA ASN A 291 -8.61 5.81 -11.12
C ASN A 291 -7.39 6.66 -10.76
N LEU A 292 -6.26 6.37 -11.39
CA LEU A 292 -5.05 7.19 -11.25
C LEU A 292 -5.16 8.43 -12.13
N GLU A 293 -5.35 9.60 -11.53
CA GLU A 293 -5.41 10.88 -12.23
C GLU A 293 -4.09 11.65 -12.12
N SER A 294 -3.62 12.19 -13.25
CA SER A 294 -2.50 13.14 -13.28
C SER A 294 -3.02 14.53 -12.99
N VAL A 295 -2.92 14.96 -11.72
CA VAL A 295 -3.41 16.27 -11.25
C VAL A 295 -2.46 17.40 -11.62
N LEU A 296 -1.13 17.14 -11.58
CA LEU A 296 -0.10 18.05 -12.04
C LEU A 296 0.90 17.31 -12.92
N ASP A 297 1.08 17.79 -14.17
CA ASP A 297 2.12 17.28 -15.06
C ASP A 297 3.26 18.31 -15.11
N GLN A 298 4.48 17.88 -14.76
CA GLN A 298 5.67 18.73 -14.81
C GLN A 298 5.95 19.30 -16.22
N ASN A 299 5.38 18.73 -17.27
CA ASN A 299 5.56 19.17 -18.66
C ASN A 299 4.49 20.13 -19.15
N VAL A 300 3.45 20.36 -18.37
CA VAL A 300 2.33 21.27 -18.70
C VAL A 300 2.46 22.54 -17.86
N ALA A 301 2.49 23.69 -18.52
CA ALA A 301 2.49 24.98 -17.82
C ALA A 301 1.14 25.17 -17.11
N VAL A 302 1.19 25.52 -15.83
CA VAL A 302 -0.01 25.78 -15.02
C VAL A 302 -0.44 27.24 -15.07
N ASP A 303 0.50 28.15 -15.38
CA ASP A 303 0.25 29.59 -15.52
C ASP A 303 1.41 30.27 -16.26
N SER A 304 1.26 31.57 -16.52
CA SER A 304 2.28 32.43 -17.13
C SER A 304 2.34 33.78 -16.41
N ILE A 305 3.47 34.12 -15.82
CA ILE A 305 3.66 35.35 -15.05
C ILE A 305 4.27 36.43 -15.94
N LYS A 306 3.63 37.60 -16.00
CA LYS A 306 4.15 38.77 -16.72
C LYS A 306 5.39 39.33 -16.03
N THR A 307 6.41 39.66 -16.82
CA THR A 307 7.64 40.32 -16.32
C THR A 307 8.15 41.39 -17.27
N ASN A 308 8.43 42.55 -16.73
CA ASN A 308 8.97 43.69 -17.51
C ASN A 308 10.48 43.62 -17.66
N THR A 309 11.14 42.74 -16.91
CA THR A 309 12.60 42.68 -16.84
C THR A 309 13.24 41.64 -17.73
N ALA A 310 12.47 40.62 -18.21
CA ALA A 310 12.96 39.56 -19.09
C ALA A 310 12.71 39.86 -20.56
N THR A 311 13.55 39.30 -21.44
CA THR A 311 13.45 39.49 -22.91
C THR A 311 12.09 39.02 -23.45
N GLN A 312 11.50 37.98 -22.88
CA GLN A 312 10.27 37.35 -23.39
C GLN A 312 8.98 38.02 -22.88
N GLY A 313 9.02 38.85 -21.85
CA GLY A 313 7.85 39.54 -21.30
C GLY A 313 6.92 38.66 -20.43
N TYR A 314 6.98 37.38 -20.59
CA TYR A 314 6.23 36.35 -19.81
C TYR A 314 7.14 35.20 -19.45
N VAL A 315 6.80 34.53 -18.36
CA VAL A 315 7.47 33.32 -17.85
C VAL A 315 6.43 32.25 -17.61
N ASP A 316 6.49 31.19 -18.36
CA ASP A 316 5.66 30.03 -18.10
C ASP A 316 6.11 29.31 -16.85
N VAL A 317 5.15 28.89 -16.04
CA VAL A 317 5.33 28.28 -14.73
C VAL A 317 4.92 26.84 -14.80
N PHE A 318 5.82 25.94 -14.37
CA PHE A 318 5.62 24.49 -14.44
C PHE A 318 5.74 23.86 -13.05
N PRO A 319 4.99 22.80 -12.75
CA PRO A 319 5.26 21.98 -11.57
C PRO A 319 6.68 21.40 -11.63
N SER A 320 7.36 21.34 -10.48
CA SER A 320 8.72 20.78 -10.39
C SER A 320 8.74 19.26 -10.51
N LYS A 321 7.58 18.59 -10.30
CA LYS A 321 7.37 17.14 -10.42
C LYS A 321 5.91 16.85 -10.78
N ASN A 322 5.67 15.63 -11.28
CA ASN A 322 4.30 15.12 -11.45
C ASN A 322 3.63 14.89 -10.10
N VAL A 323 2.31 15.10 -10.05
CA VAL A 323 1.45 14.66 -8.95
C VAL A 323 0.34 13.82 -9.54
N ASN A 324 0.41 12.52 -9.27
CA ASN A 324 -0.61 11.56 -9.63
C ASN A 324 -1.30 11.12 -8.33
N ILE A 325 -2.62 11.12 -8.32
CA ILE A 325 -3.45 10.77 -7.16
C ILE A 325 -4.48 9.75 -7.62
N ILE A 326 -4.73 8.73 -6.80
CA ILE A 326 -5.81 7.79 -7.04
C ILE A 326 -7.08 8.42 -6.51
N ILE A 327 -8.04 8.65 -7.39
CA ILE A 327 -9.28 9.37 -7.10
C ILE A 327 -10.46 8.41 -7.22
N GLU A 328 -11.33 8.42 -6.22
CA GLU A 328 -12.61 7.70 -6.24
C GLU A 328 -13.55 8.36 -7.27
N ASP A 329 -14.26 7.52 -8.04
CA ASP A 329 -15.19 7.98 -9.06
C ASP A 329 -16.21 8.99 -8.49
N GLY A 330 -16.37 10.10 -9.21
CA GLY A 330 -17.22 11.21 -8.80
C GLY A 330 -16.59 12.21 -7.82
N LYS A 331 -15.41 11.92 -7.25
CA LYS A 331 -14.61 12.89 -6.47
C LYS A 331 -13.63 13.65 -7.37
N LYS A 332 -13.00 14.71 -6.84
CA LYS A 332 -11.99 15.51 -7.55
C LYS A 332 -10.97 16.06 -6.59
N ALA A 333 -9.70 16.05 -7.01
CA ALA A 333 -8.68 16.85 -6.36
C ALA A 333 -8.88 18.34 -6.67
N SER A 334 -8.56 19.19 -5.72
CA SER A 334 -8.51 20.65 -5.93
C SER A 334 -7.07 21.12 -5.98
N VAL A 335 -6.80 22.13 -6.82
CA VAL A 335 -5.46 22.71 -6.95
C VAL A 335 -5.54 24.21 -6.72
N LYS A 336 -4.70 24.70 -5.82
CA LYS A 336 -4.51 26.13 -5.56
C LYS A 336 -3.07 26.51 -5.89
N TYR A 337 -2.89 27.58 -6.63
CA TYR A 337 -1.57 28.12 -6.97
C TYR A 337 -1.29 29.38 -6.14
N ASP A 338 -0.10 29.46 -5.56
CA ASP A 338 0.46 30.65 -4.91
C ASP A 338 1.71 31.06 -5.69
N LEU A 339 1.56 32.08 -6.54
CA LEU A 339 2.57 32.55 -7.48
C LEU A 339 3.18 33.87 -7.00
N LYS A 340 4.46 34.07 -7.29
CA LYS A 340 5.13 35.38 -7.07
C LYS A 340 4.50 36.46 -7.96
N ASP A 341 4.09 37.55 -7.36
CA ASP A 341 3.50 38.70 -8.07
C ASP A 341 4.45 39.34 -9.09
N LYS A 342 5.75 39.25 -8.83
CA LYS A 342 6.78 39.90 -9.65
C LYS A 342 8.00 39.02 -9.80
N ILE A 343 8.41 38.83 -11.04
CA ILE A 343 9.63 38.11 -11.40
C ILE A 343 10.62 39.11 -12.03
N LYS A 344 11.89 38.99 -11.64
CA LYS A 344 12.99 39.78 -12.18
C LYS A 344 13.97 38.89 -12.95
N ALA A 345 14.31 39.27 -14.16
CA ALA A 345 15.41 38.69 -14.90
C ALA A 345 16.77 39.30 -14.50
N PRO A 346 17.90 38.58 -14.62
CA PRO A 346 18.01 37.24 -15.19
C PRO A 346 17.48 36.17 -14.20
N LEU A 347 16.94 35.06 -14.74
CA LEU A 347 16.41 33.91 -13.98
C LEU A 347 16.98 32.62 -14.56
N LYS A 348 17.27 31.67 -13.71
CA LYS A 348 17.77 30.37 -14.13
C LYS A 348 16.64 29.34 -14.22
N ALA A 349 16.81 28.36 -15.13
CA ALA A 349 15.94 27.19 -15.15
C ALA A 349 15.96 26.49 -13.80
N GLY A 350 14.81 26.03 -13.33
CA GLY A 350 14.62 25.43 -12.00
C GLY A 350 14.38 26.41 -10.85
N GLU A 351 14.45 27.75 -11.12
CA GLU A 351 14.18 28.73 -10.07
C GLU A 351 12.70 28.75 -9.68
N VAL A 352 12.43 28.74 -8.35
CA VAL A 352 11.09 28.65 -7.79
C VAL A 352 10.35 29.96 -7.97
N LEU A 353 9.19 29.90 -8.63
CA LEU A 353 8.30 31.01 -8.95
C LEU A 353 7.03 31.04 -8.11
N GLY A 354 6.74 29.98 -7.38
CA GLY A 354 5.56 29.82 -6.56
C GLY A 354 5.42 28.42 -6.02
N GLU A 355 4.24 28.10 -5.53
CA GLU A 355 3.88 26.82 -4.98
C GLU A 355 2.48 26.41 -5.45
N ALA A 356 2.28 25.13 -5.71
CA ALA A 356 0.97 24.51 -5.91
C ALA A 356 0.60 23.68 -4.67
N TYR A 357 -0.64 23.82 -4.23
CA TYR A 357 -1.25 23.04 -3.16
C TYR A 357 -2.33 22.18 -3.78
N VAL A 358 -2.11 20.87 -3.82
CA VAL A 358 -3.08 19.88 -4.30
C VAL A 358 -3.74 19.27 -3.10
N THR A 359 -5.07 19.36 -2.98
CA THR A 359 -5.84 18.80 -1.87
C THR A 359 -6.80 17.74 -2.41
N TYR A 360 -6.75 16.56 -1.82
CA TYR A 360 -7.68 15.48 -2.05
C TYR A 360 -8.06 14.88 -0.70
N GLU A 361 -9.35 14.87 -0.38
CA GLU A 361 -9.87 14.53 0.94
C GLU A 361 -9.19 15.33 2.07
N ASP A 362 -8.57 14.66 3.02
CA ASP A 362 -7.87 15.29 4.15
C ASP A 362 -6.36 15.48 3.89
N GLU A 363 -5.88 15.11 2.69
CA GLU A 363 -4.46 15.20 2.33
C GLU A 363 -4.15 16.45 1.50
N GLU A 364 -3.02 17.09 1.79
CA GLU A 364 -2.50 18.21 1.04
C GLU A 364 -1.06 17.93 0.56
N TYR A 365 -0.85 18.02 -0.75
CA TYR A 365 0.45 17.87 -1.40
C TYR A 365 0.97 19.22 -1.85
N LYS A 366 2.16 19.60 -1.37
CA LYS A 366 2.82 20.83 -1.75
C LYS A 366 3.89 20.58 -2.81
N VAL A 367 3.84 21.35 -3.93
CA VAL A 367 4.74 21.21 -5.07
C VAL A 367 5.29 22.57 -5.46
N ALA A 368 6.62 22.68 -5.58
CA ALA A 368 7.25 23.89 -6.08
C ALA A 368 6.89 24.13 -7.55
N LEU A 369 6.62 25.37 -7.89
CA LEU A 369 6.40 25.83 -9.25
C LEU A 369 7.65 26.54 -9.77
N VAL A 370 8.16 26.13 -10.94
CA VAL A 370 9.47 26.55 -11.44
C VAL A 370 9.42 27.06 -12.87
N SER A 371 10.45 27.84 -13.25
CA SER A 371 10.76 28.10 -14.66
C SER A 371 11.52 26.94 -15.27
N LYS A 372 11.16 26.49 -16.48
CA LYS A 372 11.95 25.49 -17.22
C LYS A 372 13.11 26.07 -18.04
N ASN A 373 13.09 27.37 -18.25
CA ASN A 373 14.04 28.02 -19.13
C ASN A 373 14.82 29.13 -18.40
N ASP A 374 16.05 29.37 -18.82
CA ASP A 374 16.81 30.55 -18.47
C ASP A 374 16.18 31.78 -19.10
N LEU A 375 15.97 32.83 -18.33
CA LEU A 375 15.47 34.13 -18.83
C LEU A 375 16.57 35.15 -18.82
N LYS A 376 16.81 35.71 -19.98
CA LYS A 376 17.75 36.81 -20.15
C LYS A 376 17.12 38.16 -19.81
N GLU A 377 17.91 39.05 -19.27
CA GLU A 377 17.49 40.43 -18.98
C GLU A 377 17.11 41.16 -20.26
N ALA A 378 16.00 41.89 -20.23
CA ALA A 378 15.55 42.73 -21.35
C ALA A 378 16.43 43.98 -21.47
N SER A 379 16.54 44.51 -22.68
CA SER A 379 17.19 45.81 -22.91
C SER A 379 16.47 46.93 -22.14
N LEU A 380 17.19 48.01 -21.82
CA LEU A 380 16.61 49.17 -21.13
C LEU A 380 15.40 49.75 -21.88
N PHE A 381 15.47 49.80 -23.21
CA PHE A 381 14.39 50.27 -24.08
C PHE A 381 13.13 49.36 -23.95
N ALA A 382 13.29 48.05 -23.99
CA ALA A 382 12.16 47.12 -23.83
C ALA A 382 11.52 47.22 -22.43
N LYS A 383 12.31 47.42 -21.37
CA LYS A 383 11.80 47.66 -20.01
C LYS A 383 10.97 48.91 -19.89
N ILE A 384 11.41 50.01 -20.51
CA ILE A 384 10.69 51.28 -20.50
C ILE A 384 9.35 51.17 -21.24
N ILE A 385 9.33 50.54 -22.43
CA ILE A 385 8.08 50.32 -23.17
C ILE A 385 7.07 49.54 -22.35
N ARG A 386 7.45 48.37 -21.81
CA ARG A 386 6.54 47.54 -21.03
C ARG A 386 6.04 48.21 -19.75
N SER A 387 6.91 48.97 -19.08
CA SER A 387 6.50 49.74 -17.91
C SER A 387 5.51 50.86 -18.25
N SER A 388 5.61 51.45 -19.45
CA SER A 388 4.64 52.46 -19.94
C SER A 388 3.31 51.83 -20.34
N GLU A 389 3.31 50.60 -20.89
CA GLU A 389 2.10 49.81 -21.18
C GLU A 389 1.36 49.47 -19.88
N ASP A 390 2.07 48.97 -18.84
CA ASP A 390 1.48 48.69 -17.53
C ASP A 390 0.87 49.94 -16.87
N ALA A 391 1.52 51.11 -17.00
CA ALA A 391 1.00 52.34 -16.49
C ALA A 391 -0.26 52.81 -17.26
N ALA A 392 -0.31 52.60 -18.57
CA ALA A 392 -1.48 52.89 -19.38
C ALA A 392 -2.66 51.96 -19.06
N ASP A 393 -2.41 50.68 -18.92
CA ASP A 393 -3.42 49.68 -18.52
C ASP A 393 -3.99 49.97 -17.11
N PHE A 394 -3.13 50.36 -16.16
CA PHE A 394 -3.56 50.79 -14.84
C PHE A 394 -4.48 52.01 -14.89
N LEU A 395 -4.09 53.03 -15.63
CA LEU A 395 -4.90 54.25 -15.79
C LEU A 395 -6.26 53.96 -16.47
N LEU A 396 -6.28 53.07 -17.47
CA LEU A 396 -7.50 52.64 -18.13
C LEU A 396 -8.46 51.91 -17.17
N LYS A 397 -7.94 51.00 -16.35
CA LYS A 397 -8.73 50.32 -15.32
C LYS A 397 -9.32 51.27 -14.28
N VAL A 398 -8.56 52.26 -13.85
CA VAL A 398 -9.03 53.30 -12.91
C VAL A 398 -10.11 54.19 -13.53
N LEU A 399 -10.02 54.48 -14.83
CA LEU A 399 -11.01 55.29 -15.56
C LEU A 399 -12.32 54.53 -15.81
N ILE A 400 -12.25 53.21 -16.04
CA ILE A 400 -13.43 52.35 -16.27
C ILE A 400 -14.16 51.98 -14.94
N ALA A 401 -13.45 51.98 -13.81
CA ALA A 401 -13.99 51.67 -12.48
C ALA A 401 -14.69 52.89 -11.82
N ARG A 402 -14.70 54.05 -12.46
CA ARG A 402 -15.48 55.26 -12.11
C ARG A 402 -16.72 55.39 -13.00
#